data_0497885d89a3b7013a0a4f42f3383e20
#
_entry.id   0497885d89a3b7013a0a4f42f3383e20
#
_cell.length_a   1.000
_cell.length_b   1.000
_cell.length_c   1.000
_cell.angle_alpha   90.00
_cell.angle_beta   90.00
_cell.angle_gamma   90.00
#
_symmetry.space_group_name_H-M   'P 1'
#
loop_
_entity.id
_entity.type
_entity.pdbx_description
1 polymer ?
#
loop_
_entity_poly.entity_id
_entity_poly.type
_entity_poly.pdbx_seq_one_letter_code
_entity_poly.pdbx_strand_id
1 'polypeptide(L)'
;MHKTLSLGVSLFAMLLLLSSQVFAAPQSELWPTWDNSNESNSATFDHSQWQHLLDRYLTEQGQHTLFNYGAVSSQDKAVLEQYLTDLTSLDPRNYRQSEQFAYWVNLYNALTVKVILDEYPIKSITKLGGFLSFGPWDDKATTVAGQSLTLNDIEHRILRPIWNDSRIHYAVNCASLGCPNLAKTAFTAENTESLLDAAATQFTNSAKGASVDGNTLTLSSIYEWYGVDFGDNEQAILKQIDVYRDGKPLKDWSGKIQYDYDWSLNKP
;
A
#
# COMPACT_ATOMS: atom_id res chain seq x y z
N MET A 1 28.51 73.30 15.87
CA MET A 1 27.60 72.32 16.50
C MET A 1 26.98 71.44 15.40
N HIS A 2 27.60 70.32 15.10
CA HIS A 2 27.06 69.35 14.13
C HIS A 2 26.62 68.11 14.89
N LYS A 3 25.31 67.79 14.85
CA LYS A 3 24.73 66.59 15.36
C LYS A 3 24.69 65.52 14.23
N THR A 4 25.49 64.49 14.37
CA THR A 4 25.44 63.32 13.51
C THR A 4 24.34 62.36 14.01
N LEU A 5 23.35 62.15 13.17
CA LEU A 5 22.30 61.09 13.39
C LEU A 5 22.88 59.75 12.92
N SER A 6 23.03 58.79 13.82
CA SER A 6 23.34 57.41 13.48
C SER A 6 22.05 56.65 13.17
N LEU A 7 21.92 56.18 11.94
CA LEU A 7 20.84 55.27 11.53
C LEU A 7 21.24 53.84 11.92
N GLY A 8 20.55 53.29 12.92
CA GLY A 8 20.67 51.87 13.26
C GLY A 8 19.84 51.03 12.30
N VAL A 9 20.52 50.22 11.50
CA VAL A 9 19.89 49.20 10.65
C VAL A 9 19.68 47.95 11.49
N SER A 10 18.43 47.69 11.91
CA SER A 10 18.06 46.45 12.55
C SER A 10 17.86 45.34 11.49
N LEU A 11 18.81 44.45 11.42
CA LEU A 11 18.73 43.25 10.56
C LEU A 11 17.77 42.24 11.23
N PHE A 12 16.53 42.15 10.75
CA PHE A 12 15.57 41.14 11.16
C PHE A 12 15.92 39.84 10.43
N ALA A 13 16.64 38.94 11.11
CA ALA A 13 16.91 37.60 10.60
C ALA A 13 15.62 36.80 10.67
N MET A 14 14.95 36.66 9.52
CA MET A 14 13.78 35.78 9.36
C MET A 14 14.29 34.35 9.27
N LEU A 15 14.24 33.60 10.41
CA LEU A 15 14.46 32.18 10.43
C LEU A 15 13.29 31.51 9.69
N LEU A 16 13.55 31.11 8.45
CA LEU A 16 12.68 30.17 7.73
C LEU A 16 12.80 28.79 8.42
N LEU A 17 11.86 28.50 9.31
CA LEU A 17 11.60 27.14 9.76
C LEU A 17 11.05 26.37 8.56
N LEU A 18 11.94 25.64 7.87
CA LEU A 18 11.55 24.58 6.96
C LEU A 18 10.90 23.48 7.80
N SER A 19 9.59 23.61 8.03
CA SER A 19 8.79 22.48 8.48
C SER A 19 8.80 21.47 7.33
N SER A 20 9.56 20.38 7.50
CA SER A 20 9.34 19.17 6.70
C SER A 20 7.86 18.81 6.87
N GLN A 21 7.11 18.93 5.80
CA GLN A 21 5.73 18.42 5.76
C GLN A 21 5.85 16.90 5.85
N VAL A 22 5.71 16.36 7.04
CA VAL A 22 5.43 14.95 7.24
C VAL A 22 4.01 14.78 6.72
N PHE A 23 3.86 14.20 5.53
CA PHE A 23 2.55 13.80 5.05
C PHE A 23 2.06 12.73 6.04
N ALA A 24 1.08 13.10 6.85
CA ALA A 24 0.42 12.12 7.72
C ALA A 24 -0.23 11.06 6.84
N ALA A 25 -0.03 9.79 7.19
CA ALA A 25 -0.68 8.69 6.50
C ALA A 25 -2.22 8.86 6.57
N PRO A 26 -2.95 8.46 5.51
CA PRO A 26 -4.39 8.57 5.49
C PRO A 26 -5.04 7.83 6.66
N GLN A 27 -6.03 8.47 7.29
CA GLN A 27 -6.80 7.87 8.38
C GLN A 27 -7.73 6.80 7.83
N SER A 28 -8.00 5.76 8.63
CA SER A 28 -9.08 4.81 8.35
C SER A 28 -10.43 5.48 8.62
N GLU A 29 -11.24 5.68 7.58
CA GLU A 29 -12.54 6.37 7.66
C GLU A 29 -13.57 5.60 6.85
N LEU A 30 -14.52 4.96 7.52
CA LEU A 30 -15.55 4.14 6.86
C LEU A 30 -16.35 4.94 5.83
N TRP A 31 -16.44 4.42 4.60
CA TRP A 31 -17.42 4.85 3.62
C TRP A 31 -18.64 3.91 3.67
N PRO A 32 -19.75 4.31 4.36
CA PRO A 32 -20.85 3.39 4.69
C PRO A 32 -21.53 2.75 3.48
N THR A 33 -21.42 3.37 2.30
CA THR A 33 -21.98 2.82 1.05
C THR A 33 -21.46 1.42 0.75
N TRP A 34 -20.21 1.11 1.15
CA TRP A 34 -19.55 -0.14 0.83
C TRP A 34 -19.65 -1.20 1.92
N ASP A 35 -20.12 -0.83 3.11
CA ASP A 35 -20.32 -1.75 4.24
C ASP A 35 -21.70 -2.44 4.13
N ASN A 36 -21.89 -3.13 3.02
CA ASN A 36 -23.09 -3.90 2.70
C ASN A 36 -22.70 -5.14 1.92
N SER A 37 -23.31 -6.29 2.23
CA SER A 37 -23.06 -7.56 1.55
C SER A 37 -24.34 -8.36 1.34
N ASN A 38 -24.29 -9.32 0.43
CA ASN A 38 -25.34 -10.31 0.21
C ASN A 38 -24.80 -11.71 0.48
N GLU A 39 -24.88 -12.14 1.73
CA GLU A 39 -24.37 -13.45 2.16
C GLU A 39 -25.12 -14.63 1.54
N SER A 40 -26.29 -14.42 0.95
CA SER A 40 -27.04 -15.45 0.24
C SER A 40 -26.57 -15.69 -1.21
N ASN A 41 -25.79 -14.77 -1.76
CA ASN A 41 -25.25 -14.91 -3.12
C ASN A 41 -24.03 -15.87 -3.13
N SER A 42 -24.12 -16.96 -3.88
CA SER A 42 -23.01 -17.91 -4.05
C SER A 42 -22.09 -17.59 -5.24
N ALA A 43 -22.38 -16.53 -5.99
CA ALA A 43 -21.52 -16.12 -7.11
C ALA A 43 -20.14 -15.67 -6.64
N THR A 44 -19.13 -15.89 -7.48
CA THR A 44 -17.74 -15.52 -7.26
C THR A 44 -17.28 -14.54 -8.34
N PHE A 45 -16.22 -13.79 -8.06
CA PHE A 45 -15.54 -12.98 -9.08
C PHE A 45 -14.52 -13.84 -9.85
N ASP A 46 -14.44 -13.63 -11.16
CA ASP A 46 -13.39 -14.23 -11.99
C ASP A 46 -12.14 -13.34 -12.00
N HIS A 47 -11.05 -13.85 -11.41
CA HIS A 47 -9.76 -13.21 -11.38
C HIS A 47 -8.72 -13.85 -12.33
N SER A 48 -9.15 -14.71 -13.25
CA SER A 48 -8.27 -15.47 -14.15
C SER A 48 -7.40 -14.58 -15.05
N GLN A 49 -7.94 -13.47 -15.53
CA GLN A 49 -7.18 -12.52 -16.35
C GLN A 49 -6.10 -11.79 -15.53
N TRP A 50 -6.38 -11.47 -14.26
CA TRP A 50 -5.39 -10.92 -13.34
C TRP A 50 -4.31 -11.95 -13.01
N GLN A 51 -4.71 -13.20 -12.72
CA GLN A 51 -3.78 -14.31 -12.50
C GLN A 51 -2.84 -14.51 -13.68
N HIS A 52 -3.37 -14.47 -14.91
CA HIS A 52 -2.54 -14.56 -16.12
C HIS A 52 -1.42 -13.50 -16.18
N LEU A 53 -1.70 -12.28 -15.76
CA LEU A 53 -0.68 -11.21 -15.69
C LEU A 53 0.35 -11.46 -14.60
N LEU A 54 -0.09 -11.93 -13.43
CA LEU A 54 0.81 -12.29 -12.33
C LEU A 54 1.75 -13.42 -12.76
N ASP A 55 1.23 -14.50 -13.34
CA ASP A 55 2.02 -15.65 -13.79
C ASP A 55 3.08 -15.27 -14.84
N ARG A 56 2.75 -14.28 -15.68
CA ARG A 56 3.59 -13.93 -16.81
C ARG A 56 4.65 -12.88 -16.50
N TYR A 57 4.34 -11.94 -15.61
CA TYR A 57 5.16 -10.75 -15.41
C TYR A 57 5.71 -10.58 -14.00
N LEU A 58 5.24 -11.38 -13.02
CA LEU A 58 5.75 -11.33 -11.66
C LEU A 58 6.86 -12.36 -11.46
N THR A 59 8.02 -11.92 -11.00
CA THR A 59 9.18 -12.78 -10.75
C THR A 59 9.69 -12.60 -9.32
N GLU A 60 10.23 -13.66 -8.74
CA GLU A 60 10.87 -13.60 -7.42
C GLU A 60 12.37 -13.35 -7.58
N GLN A 61 12.89 -12.40 -6.80
CA GLN A 61 14.32 -12.11 -6.72
C GLN A 61 14.71 -11.81 -5.26
N GLY A 62 15.36 -12.75 -4.61
CA GLY A 62 15.68 -12.64 -3.18
C GLY A 62 14.41 -12.52 -2.33
N GLN A 63 14.31 -11.43 -1.58
CA GLN A 63 13.12 -11.17 -0.72
C GLN A 63 11.97 -10.43 -1.45
N HIS A 64 12.12 -10.11 -2.73
CA HIS A 64 11.18 -9.28 -3.48
C HIS A 64 10.42 -10.09 -4.52
N THR A 65 9.15 -9.73 -4.76
CA THR A 65 8.47 -10.00 -6.01
C THR A 65 8.54 -8.74 -6.88
N LEU A 66 9.01 -8.90 -8.11
CA LEU A 66 9.26 -7.81 -9.05
C LEU A 66 8.35 -7.96 -10.25
N PHE A 67 7.64 -6.90 -10.61
CA PHE A 67 6.77 -6.90 -11.78
C PHE A 67 7.51 -6.33 -13.00
N ASN A 68 7.59 -7.10 -14.06
CA ASN A 68 8.31 -6.72 -15.28
C ASN A 68 7.44 -5.84 -16.19
N TYR A 69 7.21 -4.59 -15.76
CA TYR A 69 6.40 -3.61 -16.47
C TYR A 69 6.85 -3.38 -17.93
N GLY A 70 8.17 -3.39 -18.16
CA GLY A 70 8.75 -3.16 -19.49
C GLY A 70 8.52 -4.30 -20.48
N ALA A 71 8.16 -5.48 -20.00
CA ALA A 71 7.88 -6.65 -20.84
C ALA A 71 6.40 -6.82 -21.18
N VAL A 72 5.50 -6.05 -20.53
CA VAL A 72 4.05 -6.21 -20.74
C VAL A 72 3.69 -5.84 -22.17
N SER A 73 3.17 -6.81 -22.93
CA SER A 73 2.75 -6.63 -24.31
C SER A 73 1.51 -5.75 -24.42
N SER A 74 1.29 -5.13 -25.57
CA SER A 74 0.05 -4.38 -25.85
C SER A 74 -1.20 -5.25 -25.70
N GLN A 75 -1.09 -6.54 -26.02
CA GLN A 75 -2.19 -7.49 -25.86
C GLN A 75 -2.49 -7.70 -24.37
N ASP A 76 -1.48 -7.88 -23.53
CA ASP A 76 -1.68 -8.11 -22.10
C ASP A 76 -2.09 -6.82 -21.36
N LYS A 77 -1.69 -5.63 -21.85
CA LYS A 77 -2.28 -4.36 -21.37
C LYS A 77 -3.79 -4.34 -21.65
N ALA A 78 -4.23 -4.76 -22.84
CA ALA A 78 -5.66 -4.85 -23.14
C ALA A 78 -6.38 -5.90 -22.28
N VAL A 79 -5.73 -7.02 -21.92
CA VAL A 79 -6.27 -8.01 -20.98
C VAL A 79 -6.46 -7.37 -19.60
N LEU A 80 -5.50 -6.57 -19.10
CA LEU A 80 -5.64 -5.85 -17.83
C LEU A 80 -6.80 -4.85 -17.87
N GLU A 81 -6.92 -4.09 -18.94
CA GLU A 81 -8.00 -3.12 -19.13
C GLU A 81 -9.38 -3.81 -19.19
N GLN A 82 -9.47 -4.96 -19.86
CA GLN A 82 -10.69 -5.75 -19.90
C GLN A 82 -11.05 -6.29 -18.52
N TYR A 83 -10.07 -6.86 -17.80
CA TYR A 83 -10.28 -7.32 -16.42
C TYR A 83 -10.83 -6.21 -15.52
N LEU A 84 -10.23 -5.03 -15.56
CA LEU A 84 -10.68 -3.89 -14.77
C LEU A 84 -12.08 -3.44 -15.19
N THR A 85 -12.39 -3.45 -16.48
CA THR A 85 -13.72 -3.12 -17.01
C THR A 85 -14.77 -4.12 -16.52
N ASP A 86 -14.48 -5.41 -16.63
CA ASP A 86 -15.39 -6.48 -16.21
C ASP A 86 -15.64 -6.40 -14.70
N LEU A 87 -14.58 -6.28 -13.92
CA LEU A 87 -14.66 -6.23 -12.45
C LEU A 87 -15.45 -4.99 -11.99
N THR A 88 -15.19 -3.81 -12.54
CA THR A 88 -15.85 -2.56 -12.13
C THR A 88 -17.26 -2.41 -12.68
N SER A 89 -17.68 -3.23 -13.65
CA SER A 89 -19.07 -3.32 -14.10
C SER A 89 -20.00 -3.98 -13.10
N LEU A 90 -19.43 -4.75 -12.17
CA LEU A 90 -20.16 -5.46 -11.12
C LEU A 90 -20.30 -4.58 -9.87
N ASP A 91 -21.41 -4.75 -9.15
CA ASP A 91 -21.59 -4.13 -7.84
C ASP A 91 -21.18 -5.13 -6.75
N PRO A 92 -20.03 -4.90 -6.06
CA PRO A 92 -19.52 -5.85 -5.08
C PRO A 92 -20.48 -6.06 -3.90
N ARG A 93 -21.35 -5.10 -3.59
CA ARG A 93 -22.35 -5.20 -2.50
C ARG A 93 -23.36 -6.34 -2.70
N ASN A 94 -23.50 -6.81 -3.94
CA ASN A 94 -24.35 -7.96 -4.26
C ASN A 94 -23.69 -9.31 -3.93
N TYR A 95 -22.44 -9.32 -3.46
CA TYR A 95 -21.66 -10.52 -3.16
C TYR A 95 -21.43 -10.68 -1.66
N ARG A 96 -21.02 -11.87 -1.24
CA ARG A 96 -20.63 -12.15 0.15
C ARG A 96 -19.42 -11.27 0.56
N GLN A 97 -19.32 -10.94 1.83
CA GLN A 97 -18.23 -10.12 2.34
C GLN A 97 -16.85 -10.73 2.07
N SER A 98 -16.74 -12.08 2.11
CA SER A 98 -15.50 -12.79 1.75
C SER A 98 -15.08 -12.60 0.28
N GLU A 99 -16.05 -12.58 -0.64
CA GLU A 99 -15.79 -12.28 -2.06
C GLU A 99 -15.41 -10.81 -2.25
N GLN A 100 -16.05 -9.91 -1.51
CA GLN A 100 -15.73 -8.47 -1.58
C GLN A 100 -14.30 -8.17 -1.14
N PHE A 101 -13.76 -8.89 -0.14
CA PHE A 101 -12.37 -8.72 0.26
C PHE A 101 -11.43 -8.99 -0.92
N ALA A 102 -11.57 -10.15 -1.54
CA ALA A 102 -10.77 -10.54 -2.71
C ALA A 102 -10.94 -9.55 -3.87
N TYR A 103 -12.18 -9.11 -4.13
CA TYR A 103 -12.48 -8.08 -5.13
C TYR A 103 -11.67 -6.81 -4.90
N TRP A 104 -11.74 -6.23 -3.70
CA TRP A 104 -11.09 -4.95 -3.41
C TRP A 104 -9.57 -5.03 -3.41
N VAL A 105 -8.97 -6.11 -2.89
CA VAL A 105 -7.52 -6.31 -2.91
C VAL A 105 -7.01 -6.48 -4.34
N ASN A 106 -7.66 -7.32 -5.15
CA ASN A 106 -7.26 -7.50 -6.55
C ASN A 106 -7.48 -6.23 -7.38
N LEU A 107 -8.58 -5.51 -7.16
CA LEU A 107 -8.85 -4.24 -7.83
C LEU A 107 -7.77 -3.21 -7.53
N TYR A 108 -7.42 -3.02 -6.25
CA TYR A 108 -6.34 -2.11 -5.84
C TYR A 108 -5.02 -2.45 -6.53
N ASN A 109 -4.62 -3.72 -6.46
CA ASN A 109 -3.35 -4.18 -7.02
C ASN A 109 -3.31 -4.05 -8.55
N ALA A 110 -4.39 -4.42 -9.23
CA ALA A 110 -4.49 -4.30 -10.69
C ALA A 110 -4.50 -2.84 -11.15
N LEU A 111 -5.21 -1.95 -10.44
CA LEU A 111 -5.20 -0.51 -10.71
C LEU A 111 -3.81 0.09 -10.49
N THR A 112 -3.10 -0.31 -9.43
CA THR A 112 -1.73 0.14 -9.17
C THR A 112 -0.78 -0.28 -10.29
N VAL A 113 -0.87 -1.53 -10.76
CA VAL A 113 -0.09 -2.00 -11.92
C VAL A 113 -0.45 -1.20 -13.18
N LYS A 114 -1.75 -0.95 -13.43
CA LYS A 114 -2.18 -0.13 -14.57
C LYS A 114 -1.59 1.28 -14.53
N VAL A 115 -1.67 1.96 -13.39
CA VAL A 115 -1.10 3.31 -13.21
C VAL A 115 0.38 3.34 -13.56
N ILE A 116 1.16 2.33 -13.15
CA ILE A 116 2.57 2.25 -13.54
C ILE A 116 2.73 1.98 -15.04
N LEU A 117 1.93 1.08 -15.63
CA LEU A 117 2.03 0.75 -17.05
C LEU A 117 1.67 1.92 -17.98
N ASP A 118 0.76 2.79 -17.56
CA ASP A 118 0.35 3.97 -18.30
C ASP A 118 1.47 5.02 -18.38
N GLU A 119 2.31 5.10 -17.34
CA GLU A 119 3.36 6.12 -17.21
C GLU A 119 4.79 5.53 -17.37
N TYR A 120 4.88 4.23 -17.67
CA TYR A 120 6.19 3.57 -17.79
C TYR A 120 6.97 4.08 -19.02
N PRO A 121 8.28 4.38 -18.88
CA PRO A 121 9.17 4.05 -17.76
C PRO A 121 9.26 5.15 -16.68
N ILE A 122 9.09 4.74 -15.42
CA ILE A 122 9.29 5.59 -14.24
C ILE A 122 10.21 4.91 -13.22
N LYS A 123 10.75 5.68 -12.27
CA LYS A 123 11.63 5.17 -11.22
C LYS A 123 10.92 4.91 -9.89
N SER A 124 9.76 5.52 -9.68
CA SER A 124 8.97 5.43 -8.45
C SER A 124 7.56 5.92 -8.72
N ILE A 125 6.57 5.28 -8.12
CA ILE A 125 5.16 5.70 -8.16
C ILE A 125 4.97 7.10 -7.55
N THR A 126 5.84 7.50 -6.59
CA THR A 126 5.78 8.83 -5.96
C THR A 126 6.08 9.99 -6.91
N LYS A 127 6.51 9.70 -8.14
CA LYS A 127 6.73 10.72 -9.19
C LYS A 127 5.48 10.99 -10.03
N LEU A 128 4.41 10.23 -9.81
CA LEU A 128 3.12 10.42 -10.43
C LEU A 128 2.24 11.35 -9.59
N GLY A 129 1.12 11.80 -10.17
CA GLY A 129 0.20 12.73 -9.51
C GLY A 129 0.54 14.20 -9.79
N GLY A 130 -0.21 15.13 -9.17
CA GLY A 130 -0.06 16.58 -9.36
C GLY A 130 1.21 17.16 -8.73
N PHE A 131 1.50 18.42 -9.06
CA PHE A 131 2.73 19.13 -8.64
C PHE A 131 2.99 19.13 -7.11
N LEU A 132 1.93 19.02 -6.30
CA LEU A 132 2.02 18.99 -4.84
C LEU A 132 1.61 17.64 -4.25
N SER A 133 1.38 16.59 -5.08
CA SER A 133 1.00 15.27 -4.59
C SER A 133 2.21 14.37 -4.40
N PHE A 134 2.09 13.46 -3.44
CA PHE A 134 3.06 12.40 -3.20
C PHE A 134 2.50 11.10 -3.81
N GLY A 135 2.58 10.96 -5.15
CA GLY A 135 2.03 9.82 -5.88
C GLY A 135 0.55 10.00 -6.29
N PRO A 136 -0.04 8.99 -6.95
CA PRO A 136 -1.35 9.07 -7.59
C PRO A 136 -2.50 8.57 -6.70
N TRP A 137 -2.29 8.38 -5.39
CA TRP A 137 -3.25 7.70 -4.52
C TRP A 137 -4.58 8.43 -4.36
N ASP A 138 -4.59 9.77 -4.52
CA ASP A 138 -5.79 10.62 -4.46
C ASP A 138 -6.37 10.93 -5.85
N ASP A 139 -5.71 10.48 -6.92
CA ASP A 139 -6.23 10.64 -8.26
C ASP A 139 -7.37 9.64 -8.53
N LYS A 140 -8.34 10.04 -9.34
CA LYS A 140 -9.42 9.12 -9.74
C LYS A 140 -8.82 7.91 -10.45
N ALA A 141 -8.96 6.73 -9.83
CA ALA A 141 -8.46 5.47 -10.37
C ALA A 141 -9.52 4.72 -11.19
N THR A 142 -10.77 4.72 -10.71
CA THR A 142 -11.87 3.98 -11.36
C THR A 142 -13.25 4.50 -10.96
N THR A 143 -14.30 3.82 -11.45
CA THR A 143 -15.70 4.03 -11.03
C THR A 143 -16.34 2.67 -10.82
N VAL A 144 -16.92 2.41 -9.64
CA VAL A 144 -17.66 1.18 -9.29
C VAL A 144 -19.05 1.56 -8.83
N ALA A 145 -20.09 0.91 -9.32
CA ALA A 145 -21.49 1.19 -8.97
C ALA A 145 -21.83 2.69 -8.99
N GLY A 146 -21.30 3.44 -9.96
CA GLY A 146 -21.51 4.88 -10.12
C GLY A 146 -20.68 5.78 -9.18
N GLN A 147 -19.91 5.22 -8.26
CA GLN A 147 -19.03 5.96 -7.36
C GLN A 147 -17.60 6.06 -7.96
N SER A 148 -17.07 7.28 -8.01
CA SER A 148 -15.67 7.51 -8.37
C SER A 148 -14.78 7.13 -7.18
N LEU A 149 -13.75 6.33 -7.42
CA LEU A 149 -12.83 5.81 -6.41
C LEU A 149 -11.40 6.17 -6.74
N THR A 150 -10.64 6.46 -5.70
CA THR A 150 -9.18 6.56 -5.68
C THR A 150 -8.56 5.31 -5.05
N LEU A 151 -7.25 5.12 -5.15
CA LEU A 151 -6.56 4.04 -4.41
C LEU A 151 -6.71 4.23 -2.90
N ASN A 152 -6.61 5.48 -2.41
CA ASN A 152 -6.84 5.81 -1.00
C ASN A 152 -8.26 5.49 -0.53
N ASP A 153 -9.30 5.68 -1.38
CA ASP A 153 -10.66 5.26 -1.02
C ASP A 153 -10.75 3.76 -0.82
N ILE A 154 -10.15 2.96 -1.73
CA ILE A 154 -10.20 1.50 -1.64
C ILE A 154 -9.49 1.00 -0.38
N GLU A 155 -8.29 1.49 -0.10
CA GLU A 155 -7.52 1.04 1.05
C GLU A 155 -8.05 1.59 2.37
N HIS A 156 -8.26 2.92 2.47
CA HIS A 156 -8.44 3.59 3.75
C HIS A 156 -9.91 3.84 4.10
N ARG A 157 -10.83 3.74 3.14
CA ARG A 157 -12.25 3.95 3.36
C ARG A 157 -13.12 2.72 3.14
N ILE A 158 -12.52 1.66 2.56
CA ILE A 158 -13.20 0.39 2.31
C ILE A 158 -12.49 -0.74 3.05
N LEU A 159 -11.28 -1.13 2.59
CA LEU A 159 -10.59 -2.31 3.13
C LEU A 159 -10.32 -2.20 4.64
N ARG A 160 -9.59 -1.17 5.06
CA ARG A 160 -9.19 -1.01 6.47
C ARG A 160 -10.36 -0.93 7.45
N PRO A 161 -11.37 -0.07 7.25
CA PRO A 161 -12.43 0.08 8.24
C PRO A 161 -13.47 -1.04 8.22
N ILE A 162 -13.71 -1.73 7.08
CA ILE A 162 -14.73 -2.79 7.00
C ILE A 162 -14.20 -4.09 7.61
N TRP A 163 -12.96 -4.48 7.29
CA TRP A 163 -12.40 -5.75 7.78
C TRP A 163 -11.59 -5.60 9.07
N ASN A 164 -11.07 -4.41 9.36
CA ASN A 164 -10.27 -4.13 10.56
C ASN A 164 -9.17 -5.17 10.81
N ASP A 165 -8.49 -5.58 9.75
CA ASP A 165 -7.42 -6.57 9.74
C ASP A 165 -6.10 -5.93 9.30
N SER A 166 -5.10 -5.90 10.18
CA SER A 166 -3.80 -5.31 9.88
C SER A 166 -3.06 -5.99 8.74
N ARG A 167 -3.41 -7.25 8.41
CA ARG A 167 -2.82 -7.99 7.29
C ARG A 167 -3.17 -7.41 5.93
N ILE A 168 -4.18 -6.52 5.84
CA ILE A 168 -4.50 -5.76 4.63
C ILE A 168 -3.26 -5.02 4.12
N HIS A 169 -2.46 -4.45 5.03
CA HIS A 169 -1.23 -3.75 4.67
C HIS A 169 -0.17 -4.65 4.01
N TYR A 170 -0.28 -5.98 4.16
CA TYR A 170 0.59 -6.94 3.47
C TYR A 170 0.00 -7.47 2.15
N ALA A 171 -1.29 -7.22 1.91
CA ALA A 171 -2.01 -7.69 0.72
C ALA A 171 -2.05 -6.66 -0.41
N VAL A 172 -2.07 -5.36 -0.08
CA VAL A 172 -2.05 -4.27 -1.05
C VAL A 172 -0.62 -3.85 -1.39
N ASN A 173 -0.35 -3.66 -2.68
CA ASN A 173 1.00 -3.35 -3.16
C ASN A 173 1.04 -1.97 -3.84
N CYS A 174 1.89 -1.09 -3.35
CA CYS A 174 2.07 0.26 -3.86
C CYS A 174 3.20 0.39 -4.92
N ALA A 175 3.55 -0.69 -5.60
CA ALA A 175 4.56 -0.74 -6.66
C ALA A 175 5.96 -0.27 -6.24
N SER A 176 6.34 -0.38 -4.96
CA SER A 176 7.69 -0.04 -4.48
C SER A 176 8.44 -1.24 -3.90
N LEU A 177 9.77 -1.17 -3.84
CA LEU A 177 10.60 -2.23 -3.24
C LEU A 177 10.38 -2.36 -1.73
N GLY A 178 10.09 -1.26 -1.04
CA GLY A 178 9.77 -1.25 0.39
C GLY A 178 8.40 -1.83 0.72
N CYS A 179 7.49 -1.91 -0.26
CA CYS A 179 6.15 -2.46 -0.10
C CYS A 179 6.18 -3.96 0.21
N PRO A 180 5.21 -4.50 0.96
CA PRO A 180 4.94 -5.94 0.96
C PRO A 180 4.81 -6.47 -0.46
N ASN A 181 5.22 -7.72 -0.66
CA ASN A 181 5.28 -8.29 -1.99
C ASN A 181 3.88 -8.42 -2.61
N LEU A 182 3.76 -8.08 -3.90
CA LEU A 182 2.58 -8.45 -4.66
C LEU A 182 2.44 -9.97 -4.67
N ALA A 183 1.27 -10.47 -4.28
CA ALA A 183 1.02 -11.91 -4.23
C ALA A 183 1.08 -12.51 -5.65
N LYS A 184 1.66 -13.71 -5.76
CA LYS A 184 1.74 -14.47 -7.03
C LYS A 184 0.40 -15.08 -7.45
N THR A 185 -0.51 -15.18 -6.50
CA THR A 185 -1.84 -15.73 -6.71
C THR A 185 -2.88 -14.65 -6.46
N ALA A 186 -3.83 -14.51 -7.36
CA ALA A 186 -4.96 -13.63 -7.18
C ALA A 186 -5.77 -14.06 -5.95
N PHE A 187 -6.25 -13.10 -5.18
CA PHE A 187 -7.09 -13.37 -4.02
C PHE A 187 -8.45 -13.91 -4.47
N THR A 188 -8.97 -14.88 -3.73
CA THR A 188 -10.34 -15.40 -3.81
C THR A 188 -10.88 -15.55 -2.39
N ALA A 189 -12.19 -15.71 -2.22
CA ALA A 189 -12.76 -15.96 -0.89
C ALA A 189 -12.13 -17.19 -0.20
N GLU A 190 -11.78 -18.22 -0.98
CA GLU A 190 -11.24 -19.48 -0.45
C GLU A 190 -9.78 -19.37 -0.01
N ASN A 191 -8.97 -18.54 -0.68
CA ASN A 191 -7.53 -18.47 -0.41
C ASN A 191 -7.10 -17.23 0.42
N THR A 192 -8.02 -16.31 0.70
CA THR A 192 -7.71 -15.02 1.35
C THR A 192 -6.93 -15.21 2.65
N GLU A 193 -7.43 -16.03 3.58
CA GLU A 193 -6.76 -16.23 4.88
C GLU A 193 -5.33 -16.76 4.72
N SER A 194 -5.15 -17.78 3.87
CA SER A 194 -3.83 -18.34 3.64
C SER A 194 -2.85 -17.38 2.96
N LEU A 195 -3.34 -16.53 2.05
CA LEU A 195 -2.51 -15.53 1.40
C LEU A 195 -2.15 -14.38 2.35
N LEU A 196 -3.07 -13.95 3.21
CA LEU A 196 -2.80 -12.93 4.23
C LEU A 196 -1.73 -13.40 5.22
N ASP A 197 -1.84 -14.62 5.74
CA ASP A 197 -0.86 -15.19 6.65
C ASP A 197 0.51 -15.38 5.98
N ALA A 198 0.52 -15.86 4.74
CA ALA A 198 1.75 -16.01 3.96
C ALA A 198 2.43 -14.65 3.70
N ALA A 199 1.66 -13.62 3.33
CA ALA A 199 2.18 -12.26 3.09
C ALA A 199 2.73 -11.65 4.38
N ALA A 200 2.02 -11.79 5.51
CA ALA A 200 2.46 -11.33 6.82
C ALA A 200 3.77 -12.02 7.23
N THR A 201 3.82 -13.35 7.12
CA THR A 201 5.02 -14.14 7.43
C THR A 201 6.20 -13.73 6.54
N GLN A 202 5.99 -13.64 5.23
CA GLN A 202 7.04 -13.25 4.29
C GLN A 202 7.57 -11.84 4.61
N PHE A 203 6.70 -10.89 4.88
CA PHE A 203 7.12 -9.51 5.11
C PHE A 203 7.84 -9.34 6.44
N THR A 204 7.29 -9.86 7.54
CA THR A 204 7.90 -9.71 8.88
C THR A 204 9.25 -10.41 9.01
N ASN A 205 9.50 -11.46 8.21
CA ASN A 205 10.79 -12.18 8.15
C ASN A 205 11.77 -11.59 7.12
N SER A 206 11.36 -10.61 6.32
CA SER A 206 12.23 -9.95 5.35
C SER A 206 12.97 -8.76 5.96
N ALA A 207 14.13 -8.41 5.41
CA ALA A 207 14.89 -7.24 5.86
C ALA A 207 14.13 -5.92 5.67
N LYS A 208 13.23 -5.85 4.67
CA LYS A 208 12.40 -4.66 4.43
C LYS A 208 11.24 -4.53 5.43
N GLY A 209 10.82 -5.63 6.05
CA GLY A 209 9.79 -5.61 7.11
C GLY A 209 10.37 -5.32 8.48
N ALA A 210 11.38 -6.11 8.90
CA ALA A 210 12.06 -5.94 10.18
C ALA A 210 13.46 -6.52 10.13
N SER A 211 14.48 -5.70 10.36
CA SER A 211 15.89 -6.13 10.41
C SER A 211 16.56 -5.67 11.69
N VAL A 212 17.47 -6.50 12.21
CA VAL A 212 18.24 -6.22 13.42
C VAL A 212 19.72 -6.15 13.07
N ASP A 213 20.33 -5.01 13.42
CA ASP A 213 21.79 -4.83 13.36
C ASP A 213 22.31 -4.29 14.69
N GLY A 214 23.04 -5.12 15.41
CA GLY A 214 23.55 -4.82 16.76
C GLY A 214 22.41 -4.46 17.72
N ASN A 215 22.36 -3.21 18.19
CA ASN A 215 21.35 -2.68 19.09
C ASN A 215 20.30 -1.81 18.37
N THR A 216 20.21 -1.91 17.05
CA THR A 216 19.25 -1.17 16.23
C THR A 216 18.29 -2.13 15.55
N LEU A 217 16.99 -1.91 15.73
CA LEU A 217 15.92 -2.54 15.00
C LEU A 217 15.42 -1.55 13.95
N THR A 218 15.52 -1.92 12.68
CA THR A 218 14.93 -1.16 11.58
C THR A 218 13.62 -1.83 11.16
N LEU A 219 12.53 -1.12 11.27
CA LEU A 219 11.19 -1.52 10.84
C LEU A 219 10.82 -0.82 9.54
N SER A 220 9.94 -1.45 8.76
CA SER A 220 9.29 -0.76 7.65
C SER A 220 8.50 0.45 8.15
N SER A 221 8.54 1.55 7.39
CA SER A 221 7.72 2.74 7.71
C SER A 221 6.21 2.49 7.66
N ILE A 222 5.72 1.37 7.10
CA ILE A 222 4.29 1.02 7.19
C ILE A 222 3.82 0.90 8.65
N TYR A 223 4.68 0.46 9.57
CA TYR A 223 4.38 0.35 11.00
C TYR A 223 4.33 1.71 11.70
N GLU A 224 5.04 2.71 11.17
CA GLU A 224 4.95 4.10 11.62
C GLU A 224 3.69 4.78 11.05
N TRP A 225 3.46 4.62 9.74
CA TRP A 225 2.35 5.27 9.05
C TRP A 225 0.98 4.74 9.49
N TYR A 226 0.88 3.43 9.69
CA TYR A 226 -0.36 2.72 10.00
C TYR A 226 -0.33 2.05 11.37
N GLY A 227 0.45 2.60 12.29
CA GLY A 227 0.65 2.03 13.63
C GLY A 227 -0.65 1.71 14.38
N VAL A 228 -1.69 2.52 14.19
CA VAL A 228 -3.02 2.30 14.79
C VAL A 228 -3.67 0.96 14.40
N ASP A 229 -3.35 0.44 13.21
CA ASP A 229 -3.90 -0.85 12.73
C ASP A 229 -3.09 -2.05 13.27
N PHE A 230 -1.83 -1.82 13.67
CA PHE A 230 -0.95 -2.84 14.26
C PHE A 230 -0.91 -2.82 15.78
N GLY A 231 -1.44 -1.75 16.38
CA GLY A 231 -1.48 -1.51 17.82
C GLY A 231 -1.18 -0.06 18.17
N ASP A 232 -1.61 0.42 19.30
CA ASP A 232 -1.56 1.84 19.66
C ASP A 232 -0.16 2.36 20.04
N ASN A 233 0.85 1.47 20.10
CA ASN A 233 2.21 1.81 20.54
C ASN A 233 3.23 0.81 19.99
N GLU A 234 4.52 1.18 20.05
CA GLU A 234 5.63 0.35 19.53
C GLU A 234 5.62 -1.07 20.09
N GLN A 235 5.34 -1.25 21.39
CA GLN A 235 5.34 -2.59 21.99
C GLN A 235 4.21 -3.46 21.44
N ALA A 236 3.03 -2.90 21.18
CA ALA A 236 1.91 -3.60 20.56
C ALA A 236 2.24 -3.97 19.11
N ILE A 237 2.85 -3.05 18.35
CA ILE A 237 3.34 -3.30 16.99
C ILE A 237 4.35 -4.45 16.97
N LEU A 238 5.33 -4.44 17.87
CA LEU A 238 6.33 -5.52 17.96
C LEU A 238 5.71 -6.89 18.29
N LYS A 239 4.70 -6.90 19.17
CA LYS A 239 3.94 -8.14 19.46
C LYS A 239 3.18 -8.64 18.22
N GLN A 240 2.59 -7.73 17.44
CA GLN A 240 1.89 -8.09 16.22
C GLN A 240 2.84 -8.64 15.15
N ILE A 241 4.02 -8.05 15.01
CA ILE A 241 5.09 -8.56 14.13
C ILE A 241 5.51 -9.97 14.57
N ASP A 242 5.68 -10.20 15.87
CA ASP A 242 6.10 -11.50 16.42
C ASP A 242 5.09 -12.65 16.19
N VAL A 243 3.83 -12.34 15.86
CA VAL A 243 2.84 -13.37 15.49
C VAL A 243 3.28 -14.14 14.23
N TYR A 244 3.94 -13.44 13.32
CA TYR A 244 4.31 -13.97 11.99
C TYR A 244 5.83 -14.12 11.81
N ARG A 245 6.61 -13.65 12.77
CA ARG A 245 8.07 -13.63 12.66
C ARG A 245 8.71 -14.88 13.25
N ASP A 246 9.64 -15.46 12.51
CA ASP A 246 10.50 -16.53 13.00
C ASP A 246 11.67 -15.97 13.82
N GLY A 247 12.27 -16.81 14.66
CA GLY A 247 13.48 -16.49 15.39
C GLY A 247 13.28 -15.75 16.71
N LYS A 248 14.21 -14.81 17.06
CA LYS A 248 14.15 -14.12 18.34
C LYS A 248 12.99 -13.10 18.36
N PRO A 249 12.09 -13.17 19.37
CA PRO A 249 10.99 -12.21 19.51
C PRO A 249 11.49 -10.77 19.64
N LEU A 250 10.73 -9.84 19.04
CA LEU A 250 10.98 -8.40 19.10
C LEU A 250 10.19 -7.69 20.21
N LYS A 251 9.16 -8.33 20.75
CA LYS A 251 8.27 -7.74 21.79
C LYS A 251 8.99 -7.19 23.01
N ASP A 252 10.17 -7.72 23.32
CA ASP A 252 10.99 -7.30 24.47
C ASP A 252 12.20 -6.45 24.00
N TRP A 253 12.13 -5.86 22.80
CA TRP A 253 13.20 -5.04 22.28
C TRP A 253 13.42 -3.80 23.15
N SER A 254 14.68 -3.56 23.52
CA SER A 254 15.08 -2.43 24.36
C SER A 254 16.14 -1.53 23.71
N GLY A 255 16.54 -1.87 22.48
CA GLY A 255 17.48 -1.08 21.69
C GLY A 255 16.80 0.08 20.94
N LYS A 256 17.55 0.72 20.06
CA LYS A 256 17.03 1.76 19.19
C LYS A 256 16.07 1.15 18.17
N ILE A 257 14.92 1.80 17.94
CA ILE A 257 14.02 1.55 16.81
C ILE A 257 14.17 2.70 15.82
N GLN A 258 14.17 2.37 14.53
CA GLN A 258 14.12 3.33 13.43
C GLN A 258 13.25 2.75 12.32
N TYR A 259 12.79 3.63 11.43
CA TYR A 259 11.91 3.28 10.31
C TYR A 259 12.60 3.59 8.99
N ASP A 260 12.37 2.74 7.98
CA ASP A 260 12.92 2.92 6.64
C ASP A 260 11.94 2.42 5.57
N TYR A 261 12.05 2.97 4.35
CA TYR A 261 11.20 2.56 3.24
C TYR A 261 11.83 2.89 1.89
N ASP A 262 11.94 1.90 1.01
CA ASP A 262 12.46 2.07 -0.34
C ASP A 262 11.33 2.32 -1.36
N TRP A 263 11.22 3.56 -1.81
CA TRP A 263 10.25 3.99 -2.83
C TRP A 263 10.67 3.68 -4.27
N SER A 264 11.79 3.01 -4.51
CA SER A 264 12.17 2.56 -5.85
C SER A 264 11.12 1.60 -6.40
N LEU A 265 10.84 1.72 -7.70
CA LEU A 265 9.84 0.86 -8.36
C LEU A 265 10.21 -0.63 -8.23
N ASN A 266 9.25 -1.48 -7.90
CA ASN A 266 9.38 -2.93 -7.73
C ASN A 266 9.52 -3.67 -9.08
N LYS A 267 10.54 -3.35 -9.84
CA LYS A 267 10.85 -3.93 -11.17
C LYS A 267 12.19 -4.67 -11.18
N PRO A 268 12.40 -5.65 -12.08
CA PRO A 268 13.72 -6.26 -12.35
C PRO A 268 14.80 -5.25 -12.75
#